data_56ded1d8b39d7e61693bd0369b401c1e
#
_entry.id   56ded1d8b39d7e61693bd0369b401c1e
#
_cell.length_a   1.000
_cell.length_b   1.000
_cell.length_c   1.000
_cell.angle_alpha   90.00
_cell.angle_beta   90.00
_cell.angle_gamma   90.00
#
_symmetry.space_group_name_H-M   'P 1'
#
loop_
_entity.id
_entity.type
_entity.pdbx_description
1 polymer ?
#
loop_
_entity_poly.entity_id
_entity_poly.type
_entity_poly.pdbx_seq_one_letter_code
_entity_poly.pdbx_strand_id
1 'polypeptide(L)'
;MGRTQKLAAIIKEGVRNPQKIKKGLKVLKNQGPEIFKQRLSASVNYEPGYGRVKKEKLKNYSGEILFSIVMPVYNVEIKWLDKAIESIEKQNYKNWEICIADDCSTKQEEREHLSAMKNSRIKIKLLEKNQGISGATNAAAAL
;
A
#
# COMPACT_ATOMS: atom_id res chain seq x y z
N MET A 1 0.58 27.73 -9.19
CA MET A 1 1.83 27.17 -9.74
C MET A 1 1.96 27.56 -11.22
N GLY A 2 2.99 28.34 -11.60
CA GLY A 2 3.15 28.87 -12.96
C GLY A 2 3.51 27.78 -13.98
N ARG A 3 3.24 28.06 -15.29
CA ARG A 3 3.54 27.14 -16.41
C ARG A 3 5.00 26.64 -16.41
N THR A 4 5.96 27.49 -16.07
CA THR A 4 7.40 27.19 -15.96
C THR A 4 7.74 26.21 -14.86
N GLN A 5 7.09 26.29 -13.70
CA GLN A 5 7.31 25.38 -12.58
C GLN A 5 6.77 23.95 -12.88
N LYS A 6 5.65 23.87 -13.63
CA LYS A 6 5.10 22.57 -14.08
C LYS A 6 6.02 21.88 -15.08
N LEU A 7 6.61 22.65 -16.02
CA LEU A 7 7.54 22.10 -17.01
C LEU A 7 8.84 21.58 -16.34
N ALA A 8 9.38 22.34 -15.40
CA ALA A 8 10.56 21.95 -14.64
C ALA A 8 10.34 20.68 -13.81
N ALA A 9 9.16 20.51 -13.22
CA ALA A 9 8.79 19.29 -12.49
C ALA A 9 8.72 18.05 -13.40
N ILE A 10 8.16 18.20 -14.61
CA ILE A 10 8.04 17.13 -15.62
C ILE A 10 9.45 16.69 -16.10
N ILE A 11 10.33 17.67 -16.38
CA ILE A 11 11.70 17.39 -16.81
C ILE A 11 12.45 16.68 -15.69
N LYS A 12 12.34 17.15 -14.44
CA LYS A 12 13.00 16.57 -13.27
C LYS A 12 12.53 15.13 -13.00
N GLU A 13 11.25 14.83 -13.17
CA GLU A 13 10.71 13.48 -13.02
C GLU A 13 11.11 12.58 -14.20
N GLY A 14 11.17 13.11 -15.42
CA GLY A 14 11.66 12.38 -16.58
C GLY A 14 13.12 11.98 -16.46
N VAL A 15 13.98 12.85 -15.96
CA VAL A 15 15.41 12.55 -15.69
C VAL A 15 15.55 11.42 -14.65
N ARG A 16 14.65 11.37 -13.64
CA ARG A 16 14.64 10.31 -12.62
C ARG A 16 14.11 8.97 -13.12
N ASN A 17 13.30 8.97 -14.19
CA ASN A 17 12.71 7.75 -14.72
C ASN A 17 12.68 7.75 -16.26
N PRO A 18 13.76 7.30 -16.93
CA PRO A 18 13.86 7.27 -18.38
C PRO A 18 12.77 6.46 -19.08
N GLN A 19 12.20 5.46 -18.42
CA GLN A 19 11.10 4.67 -18.97
C GLN A 19 9.80 5.46 -19.13
N LYS A 20 9.54 6.42 -18.25
CA LYS A 20 8.39 7.32 -18.38
C LYS A 20 8.51 8.21 -19.63
N ILE A 21 9.73 8.69 -19.93
CA ILE A 21 9.98 9.46 -21.16
C ILE A 21 9.70 8.63 -22.40
N LYS A 22 10.23 7.39 -22.47
CA LYS A 22 10.01 6.50 -23.61
C LYS A 22 8.52 6.20 -23.83
N LYS A 23 7.76 5.95 -22.73
CA LYS A 23 6.30 5.76 -22.82
C LYS A 23 5.59 7.01 -23.32
N GLY A 24 5.97 8.19 -22.83
CA GLY A 24 5.42 9.46 -23.28
C GLY A 24 5.67 9.72 -24.76
N LEU A 25 6.89 9.51 -25.24
CA LEU A 25 7.25 9.65 -26.66
C LEU A 25 6.47 8.68 -27.56
N LYS A 26 6.23 7.45 -27.09
CA LYS A 26 5.41 6.46 -27.80
C LYS A 26 3.95 6.91 -27.92
N VAL A 27 3.39 7.52 -26.87
CA VAL A 27 2.04 8.10 -26.93
C VAL A 27 1.97 9.27 -27.90
N LEU A 28 2.95 10.17 -27.86
CA LEU A 28 3.02 11.32 -28.76
C LEU A 28 3.07 10.88 -30.23
N LYS A 29 3.90 9.85 -30.53
CA LYS A 29 4.06 9.33 -31.89
C LYS A 29 2.83 8.59 -32.41
N ASN A 30 2.15 7.81 -31.56
CA ASN A 30 1.09 6.89 -31.97
C ASN A 30 -0.32 7.48 -31.81
N GLN A 31 -0.53 8.40 -30.90
CA GLN A 31 -1.86 8.92 -30.52
C GLN A 31 -1.98 10.45 -30.69
N GLY A 32 -0.91 11.12 -31.10
CA GLY A 32 -0.88 12.54 -31.38
C GLY A 32 -0.69 13.44 -30.15
N PRO A 33 -0.45 14.76 -30.42
CA PRO A 33 -0.05 15.70 -29.37
C PRO A 33 -1.17 16.03 -28.38
N GLU A 34 -2.43 15.95 -28.78
CA GLU A 34 -3.55 16.30 -27.88
C GLU A 34 -3.75 15.23 -26.79
N ILE A 35 -3.71 13.94 -27.15
CA ILE A 35 -3.79 12.85 -26.19
C ILE A 35 -2.56 12.82 -25.27
N PHE A 36 -1.38 13.15 -25.83
CA PHE A 36 -0.18 13.31 -25.01
C PHE A 36 -0.33 14.43 -23.98
N LYS A 37 -0.83 15.63 -24.39
CA LYS A 37 -1.11 16.73 -23.46
C LYS A 37 -2.13 16.36 -22.38
N GLN A 38 -3.21 15.67 -22.77
CA GLN A 38 -4.24 15.21 -21.82
C GLN A 38 -3.67 14.24 -20.78
N ARG A 39 -2.88 13.24 -21.20
CA ARG A 39 -2.22 12.31 -20.29
C ARG A 39 -1.16 13.00 -19.43
N LEU A 40 -0.44 13.96 -19.99
CA LEU A 40 0.54 14.74 -19.25
C LEU A 40 -0.14 15.57 -18.16
N SER A 41 -1.23 16.27 -18.48
CA SER A 41 -2.01 17.06 -17.51
C SER A 41 -2.61 16.16 -16.42
N ALA A 42 -3.13 14.98 -16.75
CA ALA A 42 -3.62 14.02 -15.81
C ALA A 42 -2.50 13.51 -14.88
N SER A 43 -1.29 13.25 -15.41
CA SER A 43 -0.16 12.79 -14.60
C SER A 43 0.42 13.86 -13.67
N VAL A 44 0.33 15.13 -14.08
CA VAL A 44 0.79 16.30 -13.28
C VAL A 44 -0.23 16.68 -12.22
N ASN A 45 -1.52 16.48 -12.51
CA ASN A 45 -2.62 16.73 -11.57
C ASN A 45 -2.98 15.49 -10.74
N TYR A 46 -2.34 14.34 -11.00
CA TYR A 46 -2.46 13.17 -10.15
C TYR A 46 -1.72 13.46 -8.84
N GLU A 47 -2.44 14.02 -7.91
CA GLU A 47 -2.10 13.85 -6.51
C GLU A 47 -2.53 12.41 -6.18
N PRO A 48 -1.58 11.50 -5.86
CA PRO A 48 -1.98 10.22 -5.31
C PRO A 48 -2.93 10.54 -4.15
N GLY A 49 -4.13 9.96 -4.17
CA GLY A 49 -5.20 10.24 -3.20
C GLY A 49 -4.81 10.00 -1.74
N TYR A 50 -3.61 9.51 -1.52
CA TYR A 50 -2.84 9.58 -0.29
C TYR A 50 -2.05 10.90 -0.22
N GLY A 51 -2.75 12.03 -0.28
CA GLY A 51 -2.17 13.31 0.10
C GLY A 51 -1.56 13.10 1.48
N ARG A 52 -0.26 13.42 1.65
CA ARG A 52 0.35 13.44 2.98
C ARG A 52 -0.52 14.34 3.84
N VAL A 53 -1.42 13.74 4.60
CA VAL A 53 -2.20 14.48 5.59
C VAL A 53 -1.18 15.12 6.49
N LYS A 54 -1.11 16.47 6.46
CA LYS A 54 -0.17 17.19 7.32
C LYS A 54 -0.39 16.72 8.74
N LYS A 55 0.68 16.31 9.43
CA LYS A 55 0.65 15.82 10.82
C LYS A 55 -0.21 16.68 11.75
N GLU A 56 -0.35 17.97 11.45
CA GLU A 56 -1.14 18.94 12.23
C GLU A 56 -2.64 18.67 12.17
N LYS A 57 -3.18 18.10 11.07
CA LYS A 57 -4.61 17.77 10.97
C LYS A 57 -5.02 16.53 11.77
N LEU A 58 -4.08 15.67 12.15
CA LEU A 58 -4.35 14.44 12.90
C LEU A 58 -4.26 14.64 14.44
N LYS A 59 -3.83 15.79 14.92
CA LYS A 59 -3.71 16.07 16.37
C LYS A 59 -5.03 16.05 17.12
N ASN A 60 -6.15 16.14 16.44
CA ASN A 60 -7.49 16.22 17.06
C ASN A 60 -8.29 14.90 16.94
N TYR A 61 -7.68 13.81 16.49
CA TYR A 61 -8.33 12.51 16.53
C TYR A 61 -8.20 11.94 17.94
N SER A 62 -9.31 11.77 18.63
CA SER A 62 -9.37 11.31 20.04
C SER A 62 -8.87 9.88 20.26
N GLY A 63 -8.60 9.14 19.20
CA GLY A 63 -8.14 7.75 19.29
C GLY A 63 -9.19 6.76 19.79
N GLU A 64 -10.47 7.13 19.78
CA GLU A 64 -11.56 6.30 20.30
C GLU A 64 -11.94 5.14 19.38
N ILE A 65 -11.73 5.28 18.06
CA ILE A 65 -12.10 4.26 17.08
C ILE A 65 -10.94 3.28 16.88
N LEU A 66 -11.15 2.01 17.22
CA LEU A 66 -10.20 0.96 16.90
C LEU A 66 -10.33 0.57 15.41
N PHE A 67 -9.21 0.61 14.68
CA PHE A 67 -9.14 0.11 13.31
C PHE A 67 -8.58 -1.30 13.32
N SER A 68 -9.41 -2.28 12.98
CA SER A 68 -8.97 -3.67 12.75
C SER A 68 -8.55 -3.84 11.29
N ILE A 69 -7.28 -4.14 11.08
CA ILE A 69 -6.68 -4.36 9.76
C ILE A 69 -6.69 -5.84 9.47
N VAL A 70 -7.57 -6.27 8.59
CA VAL A 70 -7.74 -7.67 8.20
C VAL A 70 -6.72 -8.03 7.12
N MET A 71 -5.86 -9.02 7.41
CA MET A 71 -4.74 -9.39 6.56
C MET A 71 -4.72 -10.90 6.30
N PRO A 72 -5.38 -11.39 5.24
CA PRO A 72 -5.20 -12.75 4.78
C PRO A 72 -3.82 -12.91 4.14
N VAL A 73 -3.11 -13.99 4.46
CA VAL A 73 -1.79 -14.30 3.91
C VAL A 73 -1.75 -15.73 3.38
N TYR A 74 -0.98 -15.97 2.32
CA TYR A 74 -0.75 -17.29 1.76
C TYR A 74 0.57 -17.31 0.98
N ASN A 75 1.54 -18.11 1.44
CA ASN A 75 2.86 -18.25 0.82
C ASN A 75 3.57 -16.91 0.56
N VAL A 76 3.38 -15.94 1.44
CA VAL A 76 4.01 -14.62 1.32
C VAL A 76 5.50 -14.70 1.69
N GLU A 77 6.32 -13.84 1.11
CA GLU A 77 7.69 -13.68 1.58
C GLU A 77 7.72 -12.85 2.87
N ILE A 78 8.37 -13.37 3.91
CA ILE A 78 8.45 -12.76 5.25
C ILE A 78 8.85 -11.29 5.17
N LYS A 79 9.82 -10.93 4.32
CA LYS A 79 10.26 -9.54 4.14
C LYS A 79 9.13 -8.57 3.73
N TRP A 80 8.12 -9.06 2.98
CA TRP A 80 6.99 -8.23 2.56
C TRP A 80 5.92 -8.15 3.65
N LEU A 81 5.71 -9.24 4.38
CA LEU A 81 4.84 -9.28 5.55
C LEU A 81 5.34 -8.30 6.62
N ASP A 82 6.63 -8.37 6.96
CA ASP A 82 7.25 -7.47 7.95
C ASP A 82 7.16 -6.01 7.51
N LYS A 83 7.42 -5.71 6.23
CA LYS A 83 7.27 -4.35 5.70
C LYS A 83 5.84 -3.84 5.75
N ALA A 84 4.86 -4.71 5.52
CA ALA A 84 3.45 -4.35 5.63
C ALA A 84 3.10 -4.00 7.09
N ILE A 85 3.50 -4.85 8.05
CA ILE A 85 3.30 -4.59 9.48
C ILE A 85 4.01 -3.29 9.90
N GLU A 86 5.28 -3.13 9.54
CA GLU A 86 6.06 -1.92 9.83
C GLU A 86 5.39 -0.66 9.28
N SER A 87 4.78 -0.75 8.09
CA SER A 87 4.07 0.38 7.49
C SER A 87 2.85 0.81 8.31
N ILE A 88 2.16 -0.14 8.94
CA ILE A 88 1.04 0.11 9.84
C ILE A 88 1.53 0.72 11.15
N GLU A 89 2.60 0.19 11.74
CA GLU A 89 3.21 0.70 12.96
C GLU A 89 3.68 2.15 12.83
N LYS A 90 4.15 2.53 11.64
CA LYS A 90 4.58 3.89 11.29
C LYS A 90 3.43 4.86 11.03
N GLN A 91 2.17 4.40 10.99
CA GLN A 91 1.02 5.28 10.82
C GLN A 91 0.91 6.29 11.98
N ASN A 92 0.38 7.47 11.67
CA ASN A 92 0.17 8.51 12.70
C ASN A 92 -0.94 8.13 13.68
N TYR A 93 -1.99 7.47 13.20
CA TYR A 93 -3.05 6.94 14.04
C TYR A 93 -2.55 5.70 14.79
N LYS A 94 -2.81 5.62 16.10
CA LYS A 94 -2.21 4.58 16.95
C LYS A 94 -3.19 3.56 17.51
N ASN A 95 -4.50 3.82 17.39
CA ASN A 95 -5.52 2.89 17.86
C ASN A 95 -5.92 1.91 16.76
N TRP A 96 -5.05 0.95 16.51
CA TRP A 96 -5.22 -0.10 15.51
C TRP A 96 -4.79 -1.47 16.05
N GLU A 97 -5.35 -2.50 15.44
CA GLU A 97 -4.92 -3.89 15.57
C GLU A 97 -4.76 -4.52 14.19
N ILE A 98 -4.00 -5.59 14.09
CA ILE A 98 -3.85 -6.39 12.87
C ILE A 98 -4.39 -7.79 13.16
N CYS A 99 -5.32 -8.23 12.32
CA CYS A 99 -5.88 -9.57 12.37
C CYS A 99 -5.39 -10.36 11.15
N ILE A 100 -4.42 -11.26 11.36
CA ILE A 100 -3.79 -12.06 10.29
C ILE A 100 -4.42 -13.45 10.27
N ALA A 101 -4.83 -13.93 9.09
CA ALA A 101 -5.17 -15.34 8.87
C ALA A 101 -4.26 -15.92 7.79
N ASP A 102 -3.47 -16.90 8.17
CA ASP A 102 -2.69 -17.72 7.24
C ASP A 102 -3.58 -18.80 6.61
N ASP A 103 -3.76 -18.73 5.31
CA ASP A 103 -4.63 -19.63 4.54
C ASP A 103 -3.97 -20.97 4.23
N CYS A 104 -3.39 -21.60 5.25
CA CYS A 104 -2.68 -22.86 5.16
C CYS A 104 -1.46 -22.77 4.23
N SER A 105 -0.58 -21.82 4.49
CA SER A 105 0.67 -21.68 3.74
C SER A 105 1.50 -22.97 3.80
N THR A 106 2.11 -23.31 2.67
CA THR A 106 2.96 -24.49 2.53
C THR A 106 4.41 -24.23 2.94
N LYS A 107 4.77 -22.94 3.08
CA LYS A 107 6.11 -22.52 3.52
C LYS A 107 6.19 -22.58 5.04
N GLN A 108 6.95 -23.53 5.54
CA GLN A 108 7.14 -23.73 6.97
C GLN A 108 7.70 -22.48 7.67
N GLU A 109 8.67 -21.81 7.05
CA GLU A 109 9.30 -20.60 7.59
C GLU A 109 8.28 -19.48 7.84
N GLU A 110 7.30 -19.31 6.97
CA GLU A 110 6.25 -18.30 7.11
C GLU A 110 5.35 -18.62 8.32
N ARG A 111 4.94 -19.87 8.47
CA ARG A 111 4.09 -20.31 9.58
C ARG A 111 4.81 -20.21 10.93
N GLU A 112 6.09 -20.55 10.97
CA GLU A 112 6.94 -20.40 12.15
C GLU A 112 7.12 -18.93 12.51
N HIS A 113 7.39 -18.07 11.51
CA HIS A 113 7.52 -16.63 11.70
C HIS A 113 6.24 -16.02 12.27
N LEU A 114 5.07 -16.35 11.71
CA LEU A 114 3.77 -15.92 12.23
C LEU A 114 3.54 -16.39 13.66
N SER A 115 3.83 -17.67 13.95
CA SER A 115 3.66 -18.27 15.29
C SER A 115 4.56 -17.62 16.34
N ALA A 116 5.74 -17.14 15.93
CA ALA A 116 6.71 -16.52 16.81
C ALA A 116 6.42 -15.04 17.11
N MET A 117 5.53 -14.41 16.35
CA MET A 117 5.17 -13.00 16.56
C MET A 117 4.50 -12.78 17.92
N LYS A 118 5.13 -11.97 18.76
CA LYS A 118 4.60 -11.57 20.08
C LYS A 118 4.32 -10.08 20.10
N ASN A 119 3.15 -9.70 19.64
CA ASN A 119 2.68 -8.31 19.70
C ASN A 119 1.21 -8.30 20.12
N SER A 120 0.88 -7.61 21.21
CA SER A 120 -0.49 -7.56 21.76
C SER A 120 -1.52 -6.98 20.81
N ARG A 121 -1.09 -6.25 19.78
CA ARG A 121 -1.95 -5.66 18.76
C ARG A 121 -2.04 -6.49 17.49
N ILE A 122 -1.36 -7.65 17.44
CA ILE A 122 -1.39 -8.55 16.29
C ILE A 122 -2.04 -9.86 16.73
N LYS A 123 -3.17 -10.19 16.14
CA LYS A 123 -3.88 -11.43 16.34
C LYS A 123 -3.64 -12.32 15.13
N ILE A 124 -3.32 -13.59 15.36
CA ILE A 124 -2.93 -14.51 14.29
C ILE A 124 -3.74 -15.80 14.37
N LYS A 125 -4.22 -16.27 13.23
CA LYS A 125 -4.87 -17.56 13.05
C LYS A 125 -4.23 -18.31 11.90
N LEU A 126 -3.74 -19.52 12.17
CA LEU A 126 -3.22 -20.42 11.15
C LEU A 126 -4.33 -21.41 10.78
N LEU A 127 -4.81 -21.35 9.54
CA LEU A 127 -5.85 -22.25 9.06
C LEU A 127 -5.27 -23.65 8.77
N GLU A 128 -6.06 -24.67 9.01
CA GLU A 128 -5.68 -26.08 8.78
C GLU A 128 -5.81 -26.48 7.30
N LYS A 129 -6.63 -25.77 6.55
CA LYS A 129 -6.84 -25.98 5.11
C LYS A 129 -7.00 -24.65 4.39
N ASN A 130 -6.56 -24.61 3.13
CA ASN A 130 -6.75 -23.45 2.27
C ASN A 130 -8.25 -23.23 1.99
N GLN A 131 -8.76 -22.04 2.28
CA GLN A 131 -10.14 -21.62 2.11
C GLN A 131 -10.29 -20.52 1.05
N GLY A 132 -9.19 -20.12 0.42
CA GLY A 132 -9.12 -19.01 -0.51
C GLY A 132 -9.25 -17.66 0.17
N ILE A 133 -9.07 -16.60 -0.62
CA ILE A 133 -9.02 -15.22 -0.12
C ILE A 133 -10.24 -14.85 0.73
N SER A 134 -11.44 -15.27 0.34
CA SER A 134 -12.66 -14.94 1.07
C SER A 134 -12.73 -15.65 2.42
N GLY A 135 -12.37 -16.94 2.45
CA GLY A 135 -12.36 -17.73 3.70
C GLY A 135 -11.33 -17.20 4.68
N ALA A 136 -10.11 -16.94 4.22
CA ALA A 136 -9.05 -16.37 5.04
C ALA A 136 -9.39 -14.96 5.53
N THR A 137 -9.99 -14.11 4.68
CA THR A 137 -10.46 -12.78 5.07
C THR A 137 -11.51 -12.86 6.19
N ASN A 138 -12.51 -13.75 6.04
CA ASN A 138 -13.52 -13.94 7.07
C ASN A 138 -12.92 -14.50 8.37
N ALA A 139 -11.95 -15.42 8.26
CA ALA A 139 -11.26 -15.97 9.42
C ALA A 139 -10.42 -14.92 10.17
N ALA A 140 -9.79 -13.98 9.45
CA ALA A 140 -9.08 -12.86 10.04
C ALA A 140 -10.04 -11.82 10.65
N ALA A 141 -11.17 -11.54 10.00
CA ALA A 141 -12.18 -10.60 10.50
C ALA A 141 -12.90 -11.11 11.77
N ALA A 142 -12.82 -12.41 12.06
CA ALA A 142 -13.41 -13.03 13.24
C ALA A 142 -12.49 -13.01 14.48
N LEU A 143 -11.27 -12.46 14.39
CA LEU A 143 -10.31 -12.33 15.49
C LEU A 143 -10.56 -11.10 16.36
#